data_f7d69ec6a2a1edc6f2965b829aa93c96
#
_entry.id   f7d69ec6a2a1edc6f2965b829aa93c96
#
_cell.length_a   1.000
_cell.length_b   1.000
_cell.length_c   1.000
_cell.angle_alpha   90.00
_cell.angle_beta   90.00
_cell.angle_gamma   90.00
#
_symmetry.space_group_name_H-M   'P 1'
#
loop_
_entity.id
_entity.type
_entity.pdbx_description
1 polymer ?
#
loop_
_entity_poly.entity_id
_entity_poly.type
_entity_poly.pdbx_seq_one_letter_code
_entity_poly.pdbx_strand_id
1 'polypeptide(L)'
;MELGREHPCGSLYPLDGWINYRVVVEKVGAIMQATLRRVRIEDKARVIQIEEKATPNLRYLGTMFEHWVHDDVGEFCVAEVGNKLVGVGKFTILYDGSAWLEALRVIPEVQRQGIGKKFYRRFFDLAEEKRLPAMRMYTGIKNQASKGLAEKFGLRVASTCKGASCRVNPSVNAGSFRLLRPDADGLSVDQLCREVKNTWGRFCVMNRTFYEATPDLVRSWLDESKLYSDPEDGTFLSFGARFQADLSLHVGFIGGNFQKALDFANAKAVELGVPSISCLYPAGNAELEEVLHKNGWHPDPSDYLVMEVLREDS
;
A
#
# COMPACT_ATOMS: atom_id res chain seq x y z
N MET A 1 10.58 9.77 -65.82
CA MET A 1 11.65 9.35 -64.91
C MET A 1 11.18 9.68 -63.53
N GLU A 2 10.40 8.78 -62.94
CA GLU A 2 9.81 8.90 -61.63
C GLU A 2 10.64 8.07 -60.65
N LEU A 3 11.08 8.69 -59.57
CA LEU A 3 11.72 8.02 -58.46
C LEU A 3 10.69 7.86 -57.35
N GLY A 4 10.21 6.62 -57.18
CA GLY A 4 9.36 6.21 -56.10
C GLY A 4 10.09 6.34 -54.74
N ARG A 5 9.39 6.92 -53.75
CA ARG A 5 9.75 6.84 -52.33
C ARG A 5 8.87 5.81 -51.66
N GLU A 6 9.44 4.69 -51.36
CA GLU A 6 8.80 3.72 -50.46
C GLU A 6 8.91 4.24 -48.99
N HIS A 7 7.76 4.35 -48.36
CA HIS A 7 7.66 4.53 -46.90
C HIS A 7 7.54 3.15 -46.26
N PRO A 8 8.37 2.79 -45.30
CA PRO A 8 8.08 1.62 -44.48
C PRO A 8 7.01 1.98 -43.45
N CYS A 9 5.83 1.46 -43.66
CA CYS A 9 4.73 1.47 -42.69
C CYS A 9 5.06 0.49 -41.56
N GLY A 10 5.58 0.98 -40.47
CA GLY A 10 5.67 0.24 -39.20
C GLY A 10 4.33 0.37 -38.48
N SER A 11 3.54 -0.69 -38.47
CA SER A 11 2.28 -0.73 -37.73
C SER A 11 2.57 -0.63 -36.22
N LEU A 12 2.17 0.48 -35.63
CA LEU A 12 2.06 0.65 -34.19
C LEU A 12 0.74 -0.02 -33.76
N TYR A 13 0.83 -1.18 -33.11
CA TYR A 13 -0.31 -1.72 -32.38
C TYR A 13 -0.40 -1.01 -31.03
N PRO A 14 -1.56 -0.44 -30.66
CA PRO A 14 -1.77 0.07 -29.32
C PRO A 14 -1.79 -1.11 -28.32
N LEU A 15 -1.09 -0.97 -27.22
CA LEU A 15 -1.27 -1.83 -26.05
C LEU A 15 -2.55 -1.38 -25.36
N ASP A 16 -3.61 -2.16 -25.51
CA ASP A 16 -4.91 -1.89 -24.90
C ASP A 16 -4.81 -2.06 -23.39
N GLY A 17 -5.07 -0.97 -22.63
CA GLY A 17 -5.30 -1.02 -21.19
C GLY A 17 -4.40 -0.16 -20.29
N TRP A 18 -3.20 0.20 -20.71
CA TRP A 18 -2.32 1.12 -19.97
C TRP A 18 -1.76 2.20 -20.87
N ILE A 19 -1.80 3.47 -20.45
CA ILE A 19 -1.29 4.62 -21.22
C ILE A 19 0.16 4.35 -21.65
N ASN A 20 0.42 4.55 -22.93
CA ASN A 20 1.68 4.41 -23.65
C ASN A 20 2.96 4.58 -22.84
N TYR A 21 3.58 3.49 -22.40
CA TYR A 21 4.91 3.49 -21.77
C TYR A 21 6.08 3.21 -22.72
N ARG A 22 5.86 3.22 -24.02
CA ARG A 22 6.95 3.23 -25.00
C ARG A 22 7.48 4.64 -25.17
N VAL A 23 8.09 5.22 -24.13
CA VAL A 23 8.89 6.43 -24.28
C VAL A 23 10.35 6.10 -24.04
N VAL A 24 11.06 6.08 -25.16
CA VAL A 24 12.48 6.47 -25.36
C VAL A 24 13.42 6.11 -24.19
N VAL A 25 14.09 4.98 -24.35
CA VAL A 25 15.36 4.73 -23.65
C VAL A 25 16.44 4.44 -24.69
N GLU A 26 17.03 5.50 -25.22
CA GLU A 26 18.37 5.45 -25.79
C GLU A 26 19.18 6.60 -25.21
N LYS A 27 20.11 6.24 -24.32
CA LYS A 27 21.52 6.68 -24.22
C LYS A 27 22.15 6.04 -22.98
N VAL A 28 22.76 4.92 -23.14
CA VAL A 28 24.18 4.56 -23.14
C VAL A 28 24.96 5.07 -21.92
N GLY A 29 25.03 4.25 -20.91
CA GLY A 29 26.13 3.91 -20.03
C GLY A 29 25.97 2.42 -19.81
N ALA A 30 27.03 1.65 -19.68
CA ALA A 30 26.98 0.20 -19.54
C ALA A 30 25.96 -0.17 -18.45
N ILE A 31 24.73 -0.48 -18.84
CA ILE A 31 23.66 -0.90 -17.94
C ILE A 31 24.12 -2.22 -17.39
N MET A 32 24.45 -2.26 -16.11
CA MET A 32 24.68 -3.53 -15.44
C MET A 32 23.47 -4.42 -15.75
N GLN A 33 23.71 -5.59 -16.35
CA GLN A 33 22.65 -6.53 -16.70
C GLN A 33 22.09 -7.15 -15.42
N ALA A 34 21.19 -6.42 -14.78
CA ALA A 34 20.41 -6.98 -13.69
C ALA A 34 19.28 -7.84 -14.28
N THR A 35 19.11 -9.05 -13.77
CA THR A 35 17.96 -9.91 -14.04
C THR A 35 17.03 -9.92 -12.86
N LEU A 36 15.72 -10.10 -13.10
CA LEU A 36 14.75 -10.33 -12.04
C LEU A 36 14.36 -11.80 -12.00
N ARG A 37 14.21 -12.32 -10.81
CA ARG A 37 13.64 -13.65 -10.57
C ARG A 37 12.82 -13.66 -9.28
N ARG A 38 11.93 -14.64 -9.14
CA ARG A 38 11.24 -14.89 -7.87
C ARG A 38 12.25 -15.15 -6.75
N VAL A 39 11.93 -14.66 -5.56
CA VAL A 39 12.66 -14.95 -4.32
C VAL A 39 12.52 -16.43 -4.01
N ARG A 40 13.62 -17.04 -3.53
CA ARG A 40 13.66 -18.40 -3.01
C ARG A 40 13.88 -18.38 -1.51
N ILE A 41 13.58 -19.47 -0.84
CA ILE A 41 13.70 -19.57 0.62
C ILE A 41 15.13 -19.31 1.11
N GLU A 42 16.12 -19.75 0.35
CA GLU A 42 17.54 -19.55 0.64
C GLU A 42 18.02 -18.10 0.51
N ASP A 43 17.25 -17.22 -0.14
CA ASP A 43 17.59 -15.81 -0.31
C ASP A 43 17.37 -14.99 0.96
N LYS A 44 16.70 -15.52 2.01
CA LYS A 44 16.23 -14.79 3.20
C LYS A 44 17.29 -13.91 3.82
N ALA A 45 18.46 -14.47 4.11
CA ALA A 45 19.54 -13.70 4.75
C ALA A 45 19.98 -12.52 3.88
N ARG A 46 20.05 -12.71 2.55
CA ARG A 46 20.46 -11.65 1.64
C ARG A 46 19.39 -10.60 1.44
N VAL A 47 18.12 -10.97 1.41
CA VAL A 47 16.98 -10.03 1.35
C VAL A 47 16.98 -9.13 2.59
N ILE A 48 17.20 -9.68 3.78
CA ILE A 48 17.32 -8.89 5.03
C ILE A 48 18.50 -7.91 4.94
N GLN A 49 19.67 -8.34 4.43
CA GLN A 49 20.82 -7.45 4.24
C GLN A 49 20.56 -6.33 3.24
N ILE A 50 19.77 -6.59 2.18
CA ILE A 50 19.36 -5.55 1.22
C ILE A 50 18.48 -4.51 1.94
N GLU A 51 17.52 -4.93 2.75
CA GLU A 51 16.67 -4.03 3.53
C GLU A 51 17.49 -3.18 4.50
N GLU A 52 18.40 -3.81 5.26
CA GLU A 52 19.27 -3.11 6.21
C GLU A 52 20.10 -2.01 5.56
N LYS A 53 20.61 -2.25 4.37
CA LYS A 53 21.39 -1.26 3.61
C LYS A 53 20.52 -0.18 2.98
N ALA A 54 19.38 -0.54 2.42
CA ALA A 54 18.54 0.38 1.66
C ALA A 54 17.61 1.23 2.55
N THR A 55 17.12 0.66 3.67
CA THR A 55 16.15 1.30 4.57
C THR A 55 16.39 0.91 6.03
N PRO A 56 17.49 1.38 6.66
CA PRO A 56 17.89 0.94 8.00
C PRO A 56 16.83 1.19 9.09
N ASN A 57 15.97 2.19 8.89
CA ASN A 57 14.93 2.59 9.84
C ASN A 57 13.54 1.98 9.56
N LEU A 58 13.42 1.10 8.57
CA LEU A 58 12.15 0.46 8.22
C LEU A 58 12.41 -1.01 7.88
N ARG A 59 12.25 -1.88 8.88
CA ARG A 59 12.58 -3.31 8.79
C ARG A 59 11.36 -4.16 9.03
N TYR A 60 10.91 -4.89 8.02
CA TYR A 60 9.80 -5.83 8.10
C TYR A 60 9.94 -7.02 7.14
N LEU A 61 10.93 -6.99 6.21
CA LEU A 61 11.10 -8.07 5.25
C LEU A 61 11.40 -9.41 5.93
N GLY A 62 12.16 -9.40 7.01
CA GLY A 62 12.45 -10.62 7.77
C GLY A 62 11.19 -11.30 8.31
N THR A 63 10.25 -10.52 8.83
CA THR A 63 8.96 -11.00 9.36
C THR A 63 8.03 -11.47 8.23
N MET A 64 7.98 -10.71 7.13
CA MET A 64 7.07 -11.00 6.03
C MET A 64 7.60 -12.05 5.05
N PHE A 65 8.86 -12.42 5.15
CA PHE A 65 9.57 -13.23 4.18
C PHE A 65 8.85 -14.54 3.87
N GLU A 66 8.54 -15.33 4.91
CA GLU A 66 7.90 -16.63 4.77
C GLU A 66 6.51 -16.52 4.11
N HIS A 67 5.75 -15.50 4.49
CA HIS A 67 4.44 -15.24 3.91
C HIS A 67 4.54 -14.88 2.43
N TRP A 68 5.51 -14.04 2.05
CA TRP A 68 5.63 -13.55 0.69
C TRP A 68 6.31 -14.51 -0.27
N VAL A 69 7.22 -15.36 0.20
CA VAL A 69 7.86 -16.36 -0.66
C VAL A 69 6.88 -17.43 -1.13
N HIS A 70 5.83 -17.69 -0.34
CA HIS A 70 4.75 -18.63 -0.65
C HIS A 70 3.51 -17.98 -1.28
N ASP A 71 3.56 -16.68 -1.58
CA ASP A 71 2.46 -16.00 -2.27
C ASP A 71 2.47 -16.33 -3.77
N ASP A 72 1.57 -17.22 -4.17
CA ASP A 72 1.42 -17.66 -5.56
C ASP A 72 0.57 -16.70 -6.41
N VAL A 73 -0.19 -15.80 -5.76
CA VAL A 73 -1.08 -14.84 -6.44
C VAL A 73 -0.32 -13.59 -6.88
N GLY A 74 0.52 -13.08 -5.98
CA GLY A 74 1.44 -11.97 -6.24
C GLY A 74 2.81 -12.44 -6.73
N GLU A 75 3.79 -11.54 -6.65
CA GLU A 75 5.18 -11.88 -6.96
C GLU A 75 6.15 -11.19 -6.00
N PHE A 76 6.94 -11.99 -5.29
CA PHE A 76 8.07 -11.52 -4.51
C PHE A 76 9.34 -11.79 -5.30
N CYS A 77 10.09 -10.76 -5.69
CA CYS A 77 11.22 -10.92 -6.58
C CYS A 77 12.46 -10.15 -6.13
N VAL A 78 13.61 -10.64 -6.59
CA VAL A 78 14.94 -10.05 -6.40
C VAL A 78 15.56 -9.64 -7.71
N ALA A 79 16.39 -8.60 -7.66
CA ALA A 79 17.29 -8.22 -8.73
C ALA A 79 18.68 -8.82 -8.49
N GLU A 80 19.22 -9.49 -9.50
CA GLU A 80 20.51 -10.13 -9.48
C GLU A 80 21.45 -9.51 -10.51
N VAL A 81 22.68 -9.21 -10.10
CA VAL A 81 23.76 -8.72 -10.95
C VAL A 81 24.94 -9.67 -10.80
N GLY A 82 25.28 -10.39 -11.86
CA GLY A 82 26.15 -11.55 -11.73
C GLY A 82 25.51 -12.55 -10.76
N ASN A 83 26.23 -12.94 -9.72
CA ASN A 83 25.70 -13.86 -8.68
C ASN A 83 25.34 -13.12 -7.37
N LYS A 84 25.09 -11.81 -7.43
CA LYS A 84 24.80 -11.00 -6.23
C LYS A 84 23.39 -10.44 -6.28
N LEU A 85 22.62 -10.67 -5.23
CA LEU A 85 21.33 -10.01 -5.05
C LEU A 85 21.55 -8.56 -4.60
N VAL A 86 20.95 -7.63 -5.32
CA VAL A 86 21.17 -6.20 -5.16
C VAL A 86 19.89 -5.40 -4.96
N GLY A 87 18.74 -6.02 -5.13
CA GLY A 87 17.44 -5.40 -4.92
C GLY A 87 16.35 -6.42 -4.66
N VAL A 88 15.25 -5.96 -4.10
CA VAL A 88 14.06 -6.75 -3.78
C VAL A 88 12.82 -5.91 -4.01
N GLY A 89 11.71 -6.52 -4.36
CA GLY A 89 10.41 -5.87 -4.52
C GLY A 89 9.27 -6.88 -4.47
N LYS A 90 8.09 -6.41 -4.04
CA LYS A 90 6.90 -7.23 -3.91
C LYS A 90 5.75 -6.61 -4.68
N PHE A 91 5.08 -7.43 -5.46
CA PHE A 91 3.81 -7.17 -6.11
C PHE A 91 2.73 -7.98 -5.39
N THR A 92 1.76 -7.29 -4.80
CA THR A 92 0.66 -7.89 -4.05
C THR A 92 -0.66 -7.56 -4.73
N ILE A 93 -1.61 -8.49 -4.77
CA ILE A 93 -2.99 -8.21 -5.15
C ILE A 93 -3.79 -8.00 -3.87
N LEU A 94 -4.43 -6.84 -3.77
CA LEU A 94 -5.21 -6.46 -2.58
C LEU A 94 -6.65 -6.95 -2.68
N TYR A 95 -7.38 -6.92 -1.56
CA TYR A 95 -8.79 -7.28 -1.47
C TYR A 95 -9.72 -6.43 -2.35
N ASP A 96 -9.31 -5.19 -2.67
CA ASP A 96 -10.03 -4.32 -3.61
C ASP A 96 -9.73 -4.62 -5.09
N GLY A 97 -9.00 -5.68 -5.37
CA GLY A 97 -8.62 -6.13 -6.71
C GLY A 97 -7.45 -5.36 -7.32
N SER A 98 -6.89 -4.37 -6.66
CA SER A 98 -5.77 -3.59 -7.19
C SER A 98 -4.41 -4.25 -6.95
N ALA A 99 -3.42 -3.89 -7.75
CA ALA A 99 -2.02 -4.18 -7.49
C ALA A 99 -1.43 -3.19 -6.47
N TRP A 100 -0.69 -3.71 -5.51
CA TRP A 100 0.06 -2.95 -4.53
C TRP A 100 1.55 -3.20 -4.69
N LEU A 101 2.31 -2.13 -4.98
CA LEU A 101 3.77 -2.21 -5.10
C LEU A 101 4.41 -1.88 -3.75
N GLU A 102 5.08 -2.85 -3.17
CA GLU A 102 5.68 -2.71 -1.86
C GLU A 102 7.09 -3.28 -1.80
N ALA A 103 7.80 -2.95 -0.73
CA ALA A 103 9.13 -3.50 -0.44
C ALA A 103 10.20 -3.25 -1.51
N LEU A 104 10.02 -2.29 -2.42
CA LEU A 104 11.07 -1.98 -3.39
C LEU A 104 12.31 -1.40 -2.69
N ARG A 105 13.36 -2.17 -2.68
CA ARG A 105 14.67 -1.85 -2.09
C ARG A 105 15.77 -2.14 -3.11
N VAL A 106 16.70 -1.22 -3.26
CA VAL A 106 17.93 -1.42 -4.05
C VAL A 106 19.08 -0.92 -3.20
N ILE A 107 20.13 -1.73 -3.07
CA ILE A 107 21.31 -1.32 -2.27
C ILE A 107 21.92 -0.03 -2.83
N PRO A 108 22.44 0.87 -1.98
CA PRO A 108 22.94 2.19 -2.40
C PRO A 108 23.98 2.14 -3.52
N GLU A 109 24.84 1.14 -3.50
CA GLU A 109 25.97 0.97 -4.43
C GLU A 109 25.56 0.85 -5.91
N VAL A 110 24.31 0.41 -6.16
CA VAL A 110 23.79 0.19 -7.54
C VAL A 110 22.50 0.95 -7.81
N GLN A 111 22.13 1.90 -6.96
CA GLN A 111 21.00 2.80 -7.24
C GLN A 111 21.28 3.65 -8.49
N ARG A 112 20.21 4.20 -9.07
CA ARG A 112 20.24 5.03 -10.30
C ARG A 112 20.73 4.30 -11.56
N GLN A 113 20.98 2.99 -11.50
CA GLN A 113 21.42 2.15 -12.63
C GLN A 113 20.24 1.42 -13.31
N GLY A 114 19.02 1.87 -13.10
CA GLY A 114 17.84 1.35 -13.78
C GLY A 114 17.19 0.12 -13.13
N ILE A 115 17.71 -0.40 -12.01
CA ILE A 115 17.18 -1.61 -11.34
C ILE A 115 15.72 -1.38 -10.90
N GLY A 116 15.41 -0.26 -10.27
CA GLY A 116 14.03 0.08 -9.90
C GLY A 116 13.06 0.10 -11.10
N LYS A 117 13.52 0.57 -12.28
CA LYS A 117 12.72 0.54 -13.50
C LYS A 117 12.43 -0.88 -13.98
N LYS A 118 13.35 -1.85 -13.76
CA LYS A 118 13.10 -3.25 -14.10
C LYS A 118 11.98 -3.85 -13.25
N PHE A 119 11.97 -3.57 -11.93
CA PHE A 119 10.88 -3.97 -11.05
C PHE A 119 9.54 -3.40 -11.52
N TYR A 120 9.48 -2.10 -11.80
CA TYR A 120 8.25 -1.46 -12.28
C TYR A 120 7.75 -2.10 -13.58
N ARG A 121 8.62 -2.32 -14.58
CA ARG A 121 8.24 -3.01 -15.82
C ARG A 121 7.63 -4.37 -15.53
N ARG A 122 8.31 -5.20 -14.73
CA ARG A 122 7.80 -6.53 -14.36
C ARG A 122 6.44 -6.44 -13.67
N PHE A 123 6.25 -5.47 -12.79
CA PHE A 123 5.00 -5.28 -12.07
C PHE A 123 3.88 -4.77 -12.98
N PHE A 124 4.20 -3.96 -13.96
CA PHE A 124 3.24 -3.56 -15.00
C PHE A 124 2.85 -4.73 -15.89
N ASP A 125 3.81 -5.55 -16.32
CA ASP A 125 3.53 -6.77 -17.09
C ASP A 125 2.60 -7.70 -16.30
N LEU A 126 2.83 -7.90 -15.01
CA LEU A 126 1.97 -8.71 -14.14
C LEU A 126 0.56 -8.13 -13.98
N ALA A 127 0.45 -6.81 -13.83
CA ALA A 127 -0.85 -6.15 -13.71
C ALA A 127 -1.66 -6.28 -15.02
N GLU A 128 -0.99 -6.19 -16.16
CA GLU A 128 -1.60 -6.41 -17.48
C GLU A 128 -2.02 -7.87 -17.68
N GLU A 129 -1.11 -8.83 -17.42
CA GLU A 129 -1.39 -10.27 -17.48
C GLU A 129 -2.63 -10.64 -16.66
N LYS A 130 -2.78 -10.03 -15.49
CA LYS A 130 -3.87 -10.29 -14.55
C LYS A 130 -5.09 -9.38 -14.73
N ARG A 131 -5.05 -8.44 -15.68
CA ARG A 131 -6.11 -7.47 -15.97
C ARG A 131 -6.59 -6.70 -14.74
N LEU A 132 -5.66 -6.27 -13.88
CA LEU A 132 -6.02 -5.56 -12.66
C LEU A 132 -6.47 -4.12 -12.96
N PRO A 133 -7.48 -3.59 -12.23
CA PRO A 133 -8.08 -2.28 -12.54
C PRO A 133 -7.19 -1.10 -12.16
N ALA A 134 -6.28 -1.29 -11.20
CA ALA A 134 -5.40 -0.23 -10.71
C ALA A 134 -4.08 -0.78 -10.21
N MET A 135 -3.06 0.07 -10.23
CA MET A 135 -1.79 -0.20 -9.57
C MET A 135 -1.44 0.97 -8.66
N ARG A 136 -1.09 0.66 -7.40
CA ARG A 136 -0.84 1.65 -6.35
C ARG A 136 0.46 1.38 -5.61
N MET A 137 0.99 2.45 -5.05
CA MET A 137 2.05 2.41 -4.05
C MET A 137 1.96 3.62 -3.12
N TYR A 138 2.65 3.58 -2.00
CA TYR A 138 2.82 4.78 -1.19
C TYR A 138 4.27 5.18 -1.04
N THR A 139 4.48 6.47 -0.74
CA THR A 139 5.81 6.99 -0.41
C THR A 139 5.70 8.22 0.49
N GLY A 140 6.71 8.49 1.30
CA GLY A 140 6.78 9.76 2.01
C GLY A 140 6.92 10.93 1.03
N ILE A 141 6.26 12.05 1.30
CA ILE A 141 6.24 13.24 0.40
C ILE A 141 7.65 13.76 0.09
N LYS A 142 8.60 13.56 1.00
CA LYS A 142 10.02 13.95 0.83
C LYS A 142 10.85 12.97 0.00
N ASN A 143 10.33 11.77 -0.29
CA ASN A 143 11.06 10.74 -1.03
C ASN A 143 10.95 10.95 -2.55
N GLN A 144 11.69 11.91 -3.06
CA GLN A 144 11.68 12.29 -4.48
C GLN A 144 12.13 11.15 -5.41
N ALA A 145 12.99 10.26 -4.95
CA ALA A 145 13.48 9.13 -5.75
C ALA A 145 12.34 8.13 -6.02
N SER A 146 11.57 7.76 -5.00
CA SER A 146 10.43 6.86 -5.12
C SER A 146 9.29 7.51 -5.92
N LYS A 147 8.93 8.76 -5.57
CA LYS A 147 7.92 9.53 -6.28
C LYS A 147 8.26 9.66 -7.78
N GLY A 148 9.46 10.14 -8.10
CA GLY A 148 9.86 10.34 -9.49
C GLY A 148 10.01 9.04 -10.29
N LEU A 149 10.28 7.88 -9.62
CA LEU A 149 10.23 6.59 -10.29
C LEU A 149 8.79 6.22 -10.63
N ALA A 150 7.85 6.34 -9.69
CA ALA A 150 6.44 6.09 -9.91
C ALA A 150 5.84 6.97 -11.02
N GLU A 151 6.14 8.27 -11.00
CA GLU A 151 5.70 9.22 -12.04
C GLU A 151 6.19 8.86 -13.45
N LYS A 152 7.41 8.32 -13.58
CA LYS A 152 7.94 7.83 -14.87
C LYS A 152 7.17 6.65 -15.44
N PHE A 153 6.44 5.94 -14.61
CA PHE A 153 5.54 4.86 -14.99
C PHE A 153 4.07 5.28 -14.96
N GLY A 154 3.78 6.59 -14.96
CA GLY A 154 2.45 7.17 -15.08
C GLY A 154 1.63 7.20 -13.81
N LEU A 155 2.14 6.70 -12.68
CA LEU A 155 1.43 6.87 -11.43
C LEU A 155 1.32 8.37 -11.11
N ARG A 156 0.16 8.78 -10.62
CA ARG A 156 -0.12 10.14 -10.18
C ARG A 156 -0.52 10.13 -8.71
N VAL A 157 -0.39 11.26 -8.04
CA VAL A 157 -0.85 11.39 -6.65
C VAL A 157 -2.38 11.28 -6.64
N ALA A 158 -2.87 10.23 -6.02
CA ALA A 158 -4.30 9.96 -5.83
C ALA A 158 -4.81 10.46 -4.47
N SER A 159 -3.94 10.49 -3.45
CA SER A 159 -4.27 11.03 -2.13
C SER A 159 -3.01 11.45 -1.39
N THR A 160 -3.18 12.40 -0.47
CA THR A 160 -2.18 12.76 0.54
C THR A 160 -2.73 12.41 1.91
N CYS A 161 -1.92 11.73 2.73
CA CYS A 161 -2.30 11.28 4.05
C CYS A 161 -1.30 11.75 5.10
N LYS A 162 -1.80 12.02 6.29
CA LYS A 162 -1.01 12.22 7.50
C LYS A 162 -0.99 10.93 8.32
N GLY A 163 -0.01 10.80 9.20
CA GLY A 163 0.07 9.70 10.13
C GLY A 163 0.22 10.20 11.57
N ALA A 164 -0.32 9.42 12.49
CA ALA A 164 -0.09 9.62 13.92
C ALA A 164 -0.07 8.27 14.65
N SER A 165 0.60 8.21 15.78
CA SER A 165 0.67 7.02 16.61
C SER A 165 0.72 7.38 18.08
N CYS A 166 0.28 6.45 18.95
CA CYS A 166 0.44 6.59 20.38
C CYS A 166 0.76 5.24 21.03
N ARG A 167 1.29 5.30 22.24
CA ARG A 167 1.32 4.15 23.14
C ARG A 167 -0.06 3.94 23.75
N VAL A 168 -0.45 2.70 23.95
CA VAL A 168 -1.74 2.37 24.55
C VAL A 168 -1.82 2.88 26.01
N ASN A 169 -3.00 3.35 26.38
CA ASN A 169 -3.31 3.82 27.74
C ASN A 169 -4.31 2.87 28.40
N PRO A 170 -3.95 2.13 29.46
CA PRO A 170 -4.85 1.16 30.08
C PRO A 170 -6.05 1.78 30.82
N SER A 171 -6.08 3.10 30.99
CA SER A 171 -7.15 3.79 31.70
C SER A 171 -8.35 4.18 30.84
N VAL A 172 -8.35 3.84 29.55
CA VAL A 172 -9.42 4.21 28.60
C VAL A 172 -10.47 3.11 28.53
N ASN A 173 -11.75 3.50 28.49
CA ASN A 173 -12.89 2.58 28.37
C ASN A 173 -13.25 2.27 26.91
N ALA A 174 -13.54 1.01 26.61
CA ALA A 174 -13.91 0.56 25.26
C ALA A 174 -15.30 1.03 24.78
N GLY A 175 -16.16 1.55 25.68
CA GLY A 175 -17.56 1.84 25.33
C GLY A 175 -18.36 0.56 25.00
N SER A 176 -19.39 0.72 24.15
CA SER A 176 -20.34 -0.33 23.74
C SER A 176 -20.01 -0.99 22.39
N PHE A 177 -18.81 -0.77 21.85
CA PHE A 177 -18.43 -1.32 20.54
C PHE A 177 -18.43 -2.84 20.51
N ARG A 178 -18.90 -3.37 19.38
CA ARG A 178 -18.90 -4.80 19.06
C ARG A 178 -18.46 -5.03 17.62
N LEU A 179 -18.17 -6.28 17.27
CA LEU A 179 -17.95 -6.65 15.87
C LEU A 179 -19.18 -6.28 15.04
N LEU A 180 -18.95 -5.55 13.96
CA LEU A 180 -19.99 -5.12 13.03
C LEU A 180 -20.60 -6.35 12.35
N ARG A 181 -21.94 -6.39 12.31
CA ARG A 181 -22.73 -7.44 11.66
C ARG A 181 -23.72 -6.75 10.73
N PRO A 182 -23.43 -6.60 9.44
CA PRO A 182 -24.20 -5.77 8.52
C PRO A 182 -25.71 -6.04 8.59
N ASP A 183 -26.12 -7.28 8.49
CA ASP A 183 -27.53 -7.67 8.51
C ASP A 183 -28.24 -7.35 9.85
N ALA A 184 -27.54 -7.51 10.98
CA ALA A 184 -28.08 -7.23 12.32
C ALA A 184 -28.03 -5.74 12.67
N ASP A 185 -27.08 -4.99 12.10
CA ASP A 185 -26.89 -3.56 12.33
C ASP A 185 -27.65 -2.69 11.30
N GLY A 186 -28.41 -3.32 10.39
CA GLY A 186 -29.25 -2.63 9.39
C GLY A 186 -28.46 -1.91 8.29
N LEU A 187 -27.17 -2.24 8.11
CA LEU A 187 -26.28 -1.65 7.10
C LEU A 187 -25.92 -2.72 6.06
N SER A 188 -26.23 -2.49 4.79
CA SER A 188 -25.68 -3.33 3.73
C SER A 188 -24.18 -3.02 3.50
N VAL A 189 -23.44 -3.98 2.95
CA VAL A 189 -22.03 -3.78 2.57
C VAL A 189 -21.86 -2.57 1.66
N ASP A 190 -22.77 -2.37 0.70
CA ASP A 190 -22.72 -1.22 -0.22
C ASP A 190 -23.00 0.11 0.49
N GLN A 191 -23.89 0.12 1.49
CA GLN A 191 -24.11 1.30 2.33
C GLN A 191 -22.86 1.62 3.13
N LEU A 192 -22.24 0.61 3.75
CA LEU A 192 -21.01 0.79 4.51
C LEU A 192 -19.87 1.34 3.62
N CYS A 193 -19.71 0.83 2.40
CA CYS A 193 -18.74 1.39 1.44
C CYS A 193 -19.01 2.86 1.12
N ARG A 194 -20.27 3.25 0.93
CA ARG A 194 -20.64 4.66 0.70
C ARG A 194 -20.35 5.53 1.90
N GLU A 195 -20.70 5.07 3.10
CA GLU A 195 -20.44 5.82 4.34
C GLU A 195 -18.94 6.01 4.57
N VAL A 196 -18.13 4.98 4.36
CA VAL A 196 -16.66 5.11 4.43
C VAL A 196 -16.14 6.15 3.45
N LYS A 197 -16.60 6.13 2.19
CA LYS A 197 -16.18 7.12 1.18
C LYS A 197 -16.60 8.55 1.54
N ASN A 198 -17.77 8.71 2.13
CA ASN A 198 -18.31 10.01 2.50
C ASN A 198 -17.65 10.62 3.75
N THR A 199 -17.37 9.79 4.75
CA THR A 199 -16.88 10.26 6.07
C THR A 199 -15.36 10.22 6.19
N TRP A 200 -14.71 9.27 5.55
CA TRP A 200 -13.26 9.07 5.64
C TRP A 200 -12.53 9.43 4.34
N GLY A 201 -13.06 9.00 3.21
CA GLY A 201 -12.48 9.21 1.91
C GLY A 201 -12.27 7.92 1.11
N ARG A 202 -11.55 8.03 0.01
CA ARG A 202 -11.42 6.93 -0.96
C ARG A 202 -10.67 5.72 -0.43
N PHE A 203 -9.66 5.94 0.41
CA PHE A 203 -8.74 4.87 0.82
C PHE A 203 -8.84 4.55 2.31
N CYS A 204 -9.09 3.28 2.59
CA CYS A 204 -8.88 2.68 3.91
C CYS A 204 -7.42 2.24 4.04
N VAL A 205 -6.88 2.19 5.26
CA VAL A 205 -5.44 1.94 5.46
C VAL A 205 -5.21 0.87 6.51
N MET A 206 -4.31 -0.07 6.24
CA MET A 206 -3.85 -1.05 7.23
C MET A 206 -2.36 -1.30 7.05
N ASN A 207 -1.55 -1.11 8.07
CA ASN A 207 -0.08 -1.21 7.97
C ASN A 207 0.51 -0.46 6.76
N ARG A 208 0.08 0.80 6.55
CA ARG A 208 0.52 1.63 5.40
C ARG A 208 0.22 1.03 4.02
N THR A 209 -0.73 0.10 3.94
CA THR A 209 -1.31 -0.42 2.71
C THR A 209 -2.65 0.27 2.49
N PHE A 210 -2.85 0.82 1.31
CA PHE A 210 -4.00 1.65 0.99
C PHE A 210 -4.94 0.89 0.06
N TYR A 211 -6.11 0.58 0.56
CA TYR A 211 -7.18 -0.14 -0.12
C TYR A 211 -8.29 0.84 -0.54
N GLU A 212 -8.80 0.71 -1.73
CA GLU A 212 -10.03 1.42 -2.07
C GLU A 212 -11.22 0.80 -1.33
N ALA A 213 -12.12 1.64 -0.81
CA ALA A 213 -13.31 1.18 -0.13
C ALA A 213 -14.29 0.53 -1.13
N THR A 214 -14.13 -0.78 -1.34
CA THR A 214 -14.96 -1.63 -2.21
C THR A 214 -15.74 -2.65 -1.39
N PRO A 215 -16.84 -3.21 -1.93
CA PRO A 215 -17.55 -4.30 -1.28
C PRO A 215 -16.67 -5.50 -0.93
N ASP A 216 -15.70 -5.84 -1.77
CA ASP A 216 -14.81 -6.98 -1.52
C ASP A 216 -13.84 -6.72 -0.36
N LEU A 217 -13.31 -5.49 -0.25
CA LEU A 217 -12.53 -5.09 0.93
C LEU A 217 -13.37 -5.21 2.19
N VAL A 218 -14.59 -4.66 2.19
CA VAL A 218 -15.48 -4.67 3.36
C VAL A 218 -15.81 -6.10 3.76
N ARG A 219 -16.15 -6.99 2.82
CA ARG A 219 -16.40 -8.41 3.10
C ARG A 219 -15.18 -9.09 3.72
N SER A 220 -13.98 -8.89 3.12
CA SER A 220 -12.74 -9.45 3.65
C SER A 220 -12.44 -8.99 5.06
N TRP A 221 -12.68 -7.71 5.38
CA TRP A 221 -12.45 -7.20 6.73
C TRP A 221 -13.53 -7.60 7.73
N LEU A 222 -14.76 -7.89 7.29
CA LEU A 222 -15.78 -8.54 8.13
C LEU A 222 -15.36 -9.96 8.49
N ASP A 223 -14.93 -10.75 7.51
CA ASP A 223 -14.48 -12.13 7.71
C ASP A 223 -13.25 -12.21 8.63
N GLU A 224 -12.36 -11.22 8.52
CA GLU A 224 -11.18 -11.09 9.39
C GLU A 224 -11.48 -10.45 10.76
N SER A 225 -12.75 -10.14 11.08
CA SER A 225 -13.14 -9.49 12.35
C SER A 225 -12.44 -8.16 12.62
N LYS A 226 -12.26 -7.35 11.59
CA LYS A 226 -11.59 -6.04 11.65
C LYS A 226 -12.54 -4.85 11.64
N LEU A 227 -13.86 -5.07 11.56
CA LEU A 227 -14.87 -4.02 11.56
C LEU A 227 -15.68 -4.03 12.85
N TYR A 228 -15.84 -2.86 13.44
CA TYR A 228 -16.55 -2.67 14.71
C TYR A 228 -17.55 -1.54 14.58
N SER A 229 -18.65 -1.62 15.34
CA SER A 229 -19.68 -0.59 15.44
C SER A 229 -20.11 -0.38 16.88
N ASP A 230 -20.47 0.86 17.21
CA ASP A 230 -21.17 1.22 18.43
C ASP A 230 -22.68 1.29 18.12
N PRO A 231 -23.52 0.42 18.70
CA PRO A 231 -24.93 0.39 18.43
C PRO A 231 -25.68 1.60 19.02
N GLU A 232 -25.07 2.38 19.92
CA GLU A 232 -25.73 3.52 20.57
C GLU A 232 -25.84 4.75 19.66
N ASP A 233 -24.79 5.02 18.88
CA ASP A 233 -24.74 6.21 18.00
C ASP A 233 -24.36 5.91 16.56
N GLY A 234 -24.13 4.64 16.22
CA GLY A 234 -23.77 4.23 14.87
C GLY A 234 -22.34 4.54 14.48
N THR A 235 -21.46 4.92 15.40
CA THR A 235 -20.02 5.07 15.14
C THR A 235 -19.43 3.73 14.74
N PHE A 236 -18.62 3.71 13.69
CA PHE A 236 -17.97 2.49 13.21
C PHE A 236 -16.52 2.75 12.81
N LEU A 237 -15.71 1.71 12.88
CA LEU A 237 -14.31 1.79 12.47
C LEU A 237 -13.78 0.45 11.96
N SER A 238 -12.71 0.51 11.18
CA SER A 238 -11.84 -0.65 11.02
C SER A 238 -10.63 -0.56 11.94
N PHE A 239 -10.30 -1.68 12.58
CA PHE A 239 -9.19 -1.76 13.51
C PHE A 239 -8.54 -3.14 13.47
N GLY A 240 -7.22 -3.18 13.32
CA GLY A 240 -6.47 -4.44 13.23
C GLY A 240 -5.06 -4.25 12.68
N ALA A 241 -4.52 -5.31 12.11
CA ALA A 241 -3.24 -5.28 11.41
C ALA A 241 -3.27 -6.18 10.18
N ARG A 242 -2.48 -5.85 9.18
CA ARG A 242 -2.15 -6.72 8.03
C ARG A 242 -0.98 -7.66 8.39
N PHE A 243 -0.02 -7.14 9.13
CA PHE A 243 1.15 -7.88 9.61
C PHE A 243 1.69 -7.20 10.89
N GLN A 244 2.52 -7.92 11.67
CA GLN A 244 3.11 -7.45 12.92
C GLN A 244 2.07 -6.95 13.94
N ALA A 245 0.97 -7.71 14.09
CA ALA A 245 -0.13 -7.37 14.99
C ALA A 245 0.29 -7.29 16.47
N ASP A 246 1.39 -7.93 16.83
CA ASP A 246 2.03 -7.90 18.15
C ASP A 246 2.77 -6.59 18.46
N LEU A 247 3.13 -5.83 17.44
CA LEU A 247 3.87 -4.57 17.57
C LEU A 247 2.98 -3.34 17.55
N SER A 248 2.00 -3.31 16.64
CA SER A 248 1.10 -2.16 16.47
C SER A 248 -0.18 -2.58 15.79
N LEU A 249 -1.30 -2.06 16.27
CA LEU A 249 -2.58 -2.11 15.57
C LEU A 249 -2.87 -0.78 14.87
N HIS A 250 -3.72 -0.85 13.87
CA HIS A 250 -3.99 0.28 12.99
C HIS A 250 -5.48 0.59 12.95
N VAL A 251 -5.81 1.88 13.07
CA VAL A 251 -7.12 2.41 12.70
C VAL A 251 -7.12 2.60 11.19
N GLY A 252 -7.97 1.86 10.48
CA GLY A 252 -8.00 1.86 9.02
C GLY A 252 -8.93 2.91 8.43
N PHE A 253 -10.04 3.19 9.11
CA PHE A 253 -10.97 4.30 8.91
C PHE A 253 -11.86 4.47 10.14
N ILE A 254 -12.52 5.63 10.24
CA ILE A 254 -13.55 5.92 11.23
C ILE A 254 -14.73 6.59 10.55
N GLY A 255 -15.95 6.16 10.87
CA GLY A 255 -17.19 6.86 10.56
C GLY A 255 -17.92 7.19 11.86
N GLY A 256 -18.36 8.45 12.02
CA GLY A 256 -19.03 8.93 13.22
C GLY A 256 -18.08 9.59 14.23
N ASN A 257 -18.19 9.26 15.50
CA ASN A 257 -17.48 9.94 16.59
C ASN A 257 -16.02 9.51 16.72
N PHE A 258 -15.09 10.38 16.35
CA PHE A 258 -13.65 10.10 16.38
C PHE A 258 -13.14 9.80 17.79
N GLN A 259 -13.60 10.52 18.82
CA GLN A 259 -13.15 10.28 20.19
C GLN A 259 -13.52 8.88 20.67
N LYS A 260 -14.80 8.50 20.53
CA LYS A 260 -15.27 7.16 20.91
C LYS A 260 -14.51 6.05 20.16
N ALA A 261 -14.31 6.22 18.86
CA ALA A 261 -13.59 5.24 18.04
C ALA A 261 -12.12 5.06 18.47
N LEU A 262 -11.42 6.16 18.79
CA LEU A 262 -10.04 6.10 19.28
C LEU A 262 -9.94 5.53 20.69
N ASP A 263 -10.90 5.82 21.58
CA ASP A 263 -10.99 5.24 22.91
C ASP A 263 -11.19 3.72 22.82
N PHE A 264 -12.10 3.26 21.97
CA PHE A 264 -12.29 1.84 21.70
C PHE A 264 -11.01 1.19 21.14
N ALA A 265 -10.38 1.80 20.13
CA ALA A 265 -9.17 1.28 19.52
C ALA A 265 -8.04 1.12 20.57
N ASN A 266 -7.92 2.10 21.47
CA ASN A 266 -6.95 2.04 22.57
C ASN A 266 -7.28 0.92 23.56
N ALA A 267 -8.52 0.82 24.04
CA ALA A 267 -8.93 -0.21 24.99
C ALA A 267 -8.77 -1.62 24.37
N LYS A 268 -9.12 -1.78 23.09
CA LYS A 268 -8.95 -3.04 22.37
C LYS A 268 -7.47 -3.43 22.20
N ALA A 269 -6.60 -2.47 21.95
CA ALA A 269 -5.15 -2.72 21.90
C ALA A 269 -4.59 -3.15 23.26
N VAL A 270 -5.08 -2.58 24.35
CA VAL A 270 -4.74 -3.01 25.74
C VAL A 270 -5.21 -4.46 25.96
N GLU A 271 -6.46 -4.78 25.61
CA GLU A 271 -7.02 -6.14 25.73
C GLU A 271 -6.15 -7.17 24.98
N LEU A 272 -5.65 -6.81 23.80
CA LEU A 272 -4.82 -7.66 22.96
C LEU A 272 -3.33 -7.66 23.34
N GLY A 273 -2.94 -6.87 24.34
CA GLY A 273 -1.55 -6.77 24.82
C GLY A 273 -0.61 -6.09 23.83
N VAL A 274 -1.11 -5.27 22.93
CA VAL A 274 -0.33 -4.57 21.90
C VAL A 274 0.15 -3.22 22.43
N PRO A 275 1.43 -2.86 22.29
CA PRO A 275 2.01 -1.69 22.95
C PRO A 275 1.66 -0.35 22.29
N SER A 276 1.21 -0.35 21.01
CA SER A 276 0.99 0.88 20.27
C SER A 276 -0.15 0.75 19.26
N ILE A 277 -0.74 1.90 18.94
CA ILE A 277 -1.72 2.05 17.86
C ILE A 277 -1.28 3.17 16.92
N SER A 278 -1.65 3.07 15.66
CA SER A 278 -1.38 4.07 14.63
C SER A 278 -2.60 4.32 13.78
N CYS A 279 -2.67 5.52 13.22
CA CYS A 279 -3.71 5.96 12.30
C CYS A 279 -3.07 6.72 11.15
N LEU A 280 -3.32 6.28 9.91
CA LEU A 280 -3.04 7.08 8.73
C LEU A 280 -4.38 7.56 8.18
N TYR A 281 -4.54 8.87 8.03
CA TYR A 281 -5.79 9.51 7.70
C TYR A 281 -5.62 10.52 6.57
N PRO A 282 -6.69 10.85 5.82
CA PRO A 282 -6.63 11.84 4.74
C PRO A 282 -6.17 13.19 5.25
N ALA A 283 -5.21 13.81 4.55
CA ALA A 283 -4.79 15.17 4.86
C ALA A 283 -5.96 16.13 4.70
N GLY A 284 -6.14 17.03 5.66
CA GLY A 284 -7.28 17.97 5.69
C GLY A 284 -8.43 17.55 6.60
N ASN A 285 -8.39 16.38 7.24
CA ASN A 285 -9.34 16.02 8.30
C ASN A 285 -8.93 16.71 9.62
N ALA A 286 -9.25 18.00 9.71
CA ALA A 286 -8.86 18.85 10.84
C ALA A 286 -9.49 18.41 12.17
N GLU A 287 -10.74 17.92 12.13
CA GLU A 287 -11.44 17.44 13.33
C GLU A 287 -10.73 16.22 13.92
N LEU A 288 -10.40 15.23 13.10
CA LEU A 288 -9.64 14.06 13.57
C LEU A 288 -8.26 14.48 14.08
N GLU A 289 -7.58 15.40 13.40
CA GLU A 289 -6.24 15.87 13.80
C GLU A 289 -6.29 16.53 15.19
N GLU A 290 -7.33 17.31 15.47
CA GLU A 290 -7.56 17.93 16.77
C GLU A 290 -7.80 16.86 17.86
N VAL A 291 -8.64 15.86 17.58
CA VAL A 291 -8.91 14.75 18.52
C VAL A 291 -7.66 13.93 18.79
N LEU A 292 -6.88 13.58 17.76
CA LEU A 292 -5.62 12.87 17.92
C LEU A 292 -4.64 13.66 18.80
N HIS A 293 -4.48 14.95 18.54
CA HIS A 293 -3.60 15.81 19.34
C HIS A 293 -4.03 15.91 20.80
N LYS A 294 -5.32 16.10 21.09
CA LYS A 294 -5.88 16.14 22.44
C LYS A 294 -5.65 14.85 23.21
N ASN A 295 -5.61 13.70 22.52
CA ASN A 295 -5.36 12.39 23.11
C ASN A 295 -3.87 11.99 23.14
N GLY A 296 -2.96 12.93 22.91
CA GLY A 296 -1.52 12.70 23.02
C GLY A 296 -0.92 11.83 21.92
N TRP A 297 -1.58 11.75 20.76
CA TRP A 297 -1.00 11.08 19.61
C TRP A 297 0.14 11.91 19.02
N HIS A 298 1.21 11.24 18.66
CA HIS A 298 2.39 11.86 18.06
C HIS A 298 2.27 11.80 16.53
N PRO A 299 2.30 12.95 15.84
CA PRO A 299 2.27 12.95 14.38
C PRO A 299 3.53 12.33 13.79
N ASP A 300 3.39 11.67 12.67
CA ASP A 300 4.52 11.18 11.88
C ASP A 300 5.35 12.37 11.35
N PRO A 301 6.67 12.21 11.17
CA PRO A 301 7.56 13.32 10.80
C PRO A 301 7.35 13.84 9.38
N SER A 302 6.51 13.19 8.60
CA SER A 302 6.27 13.52 7.19
C SER A 302 4.96 12.91 6.70
N ASP A 303 4.28 13.64 5.83
CA ASP A 303 3.09 13.16 5.13
C ASP A 303 3.44 12.08 4.10
N TYR A 304 2.42 11.36 3.67
CA TYR A 304 2.49 10.26 2.71
C TYR A 304 1.68 10.56 1.46
N LEU A 305 2.19 10.14 0.34
CA LEU A 305 1.50 10.17 -0.95
C LEU A 305 1.07 8.75 -1.32
N VAL A 306 -0.20 8.58 -1.62
CA VAL A 306 -0.71 7.43 -2.36
C VAL A 306 -0.60 7.76 -3.82
N MET A 307 0.13 6.96 -4.56
CA MET A 307 0.30 7.13 -6.00
C MET A 307 -0.39 5.99 -6.73
N GLU A 308 -1.10 6.33 -7.80
CA GLU A 308 -1.94 5.40 -8.54
C GLU A 308 -1.83 5.59 -10.04
N VAL A 309 -1.98 4.52 -10.77
CA VAL A 309 -2.38 4.49 -12.16
C VAL A 309 -3.58 3.56 -12.30
N LEU A 310 -4.60 4.02 -13.02
CA LEU A 310 -5.78 3.23 -13.37
C LEU A 310 -5.55 2.58 -14.72
N ARG A 311 -6.09 1.38 -14.90
CA ARG A 311 -6.21 0.78 -16.21
C ARG A 311 -7.28 1.54 -17.00
N GLU A 312 -6.98 1.93 -18.25
CA GLU A 312 -7.99 2.45 -19.14
C GLU A 312 -8.88 1.28 -19.59
N ASP A 313 -10.18 1.45 -19.43
CA ASP A 313 -11.16 0.54 -20.02
C ASP A 313 -11.07 0.66 -21.54
N SER A 314 -10.76 -0.44 -22.21
CA SER A 314 -10.66 -0.56 -23.67
C SER A 314 -12.03 -0.60 -24.31
#